data_9f195db1bb4033a8109b22e00d0e402a
#
_entry.id   9f195db1bb4033a8109b22e00d0e402a
#
_cell.length_a   1.000
_cell.length_b   1.000
_cell.length_c   1.000
_cell.angle_alpha   90.00
_cell.angle_beta   90.00
_cell.angle_gamma   90.00
#
_symmetry.space_group_name_H-M   'P 1'
#
loop_
_entity.id
_entity.type
_entity.pdbx_description
1 polymer ?
#
loop_
_entity_poly.entity_id
_entity_poly.type
_entity_poly.pdbx_seq_one_letter_code
_entity_poly.pdbx_strand_id
1 'polypeptide(L)'
;MNKEMVISATPHETRVAILEDDQVVEIFIEREHSRGVVGNIYKGRVSKVLPGMQSAFVDLGLERDAFLYVTDVISPTEEALEDEEEIVPAPVAEPDGSAVTGEDASAEAPAGQPESPGASAGSSGGQSRGSRDRRGRERPERTAPTAKIEDLLTEGQEVVVQVVKEPLGTKGARITSHLSLPGRFLVYMPTVEHIGVSRKIESRDERRRLRGIVQRFRERTGLPGGVIIRTAAANRSEEDILTDLTYFEQVWTEVQRRRESERTPAALFREESLVTKLLRDLLTEQYSSIRLDDEDEYRRVVAFVGRIMPNMVGRVKHFDRDYPIFDEYGVQSEIDKALRSKVWLKSGGYIVINQTEALVAIDVNTGRYVGKKTAGRLEDTLVKTNLEAVREIVRQIRLRDLGGIIVLDFIDMEDKKNRQKVAQAVEQELRKDRAPSKAVQVSDFGLIIVTRKRVKSSLERQLTEPCPYCSGTGTIKTSSTICYDILTEVKKVSADLDGYSLVLRVNPEIARAFKEESRSVFRELEATVGRTVTVRPDEQMHHEQFDVMAI
;
A
#
# COMPACT_ATOMS: atom_id res chain seq x y z
N MET A 1 -12.20 8.72 23.33
CA MET A 1 -11.05 8.13 22.62
C MET A 1 -9.96 9.17 22.65
N ASN A 2 -8.90 8.91 23.38
CA ASN A 2 -7.77 9.83 23.51
C ASN A 2 -6.78 9.53 22.41
N LYS A 3 -6.39 10.52 21.60
CA LYS A 3 -5.39 10.35 20.54
C LYS A 3 -4.12 11.08 20.91
N GLU A 4 -2.99 10.47 20.62
CA GLU A 4 -1.68 11.06 20.78
C GLU A 4 -0.86 10.86 19.52
N MET A 5 0.02 11.80 19.23
CA MET A 5 0.99 11.71 18.14
C MET A 5 2.38 11.78 18.72
N VAL A 6 3.21 10.79 18.39
CA VAL A 6 4.62 10.72 18.79
C VAL A 6 5.47 10.79 17.55
N ILE A 7 6.37 11.75 17.48
CA ILE A 7 7.20 12.05 16.32
C ILE A 7 8.66 11.92 16.72
N SER A 8 9.38 11.09 16.00
CA SER A 8 10.84 10.98 16.09
C SER A 8 11.43 11.50 14.79
N ALA A 9 12.19 12.57 14.85
CA ALA A 9 12.78 13.23 13.69
C ALA A 9 14.32 13.23 13.81
N THR A 10 14.96 12.61 12.81
CA THR A 10 16.42 12.66 12.62
C THR A 10 16.72 13.22 11.24
N PRO A 11 17.96 13.65 10.96
CA PRO A 11 18.34 14.08 9.61
C PRO A 11 18.06 13.04 8.51
N HIS A 12 18.11 11.75 8.87
CA HIS A 12 18.02 10.65 7.92
C HIS A 12 16.64 9.99 7.83
N GLU A 13 15.86 10.04 8.92
CA GLU A 13 14.56 9.38 9.00
C GLU A 13 13.61 10.15 9.92
N THR A 14 12.38 10.35 9.46
CA THR A 14 11.27 10.86 10.28
C THR A 14 10.25 9.75 10.46
N ARG A 15 9.90 9.46 11.70
CA ARG A 15 8.89 8.45 12.06
C ARG A 15 7.78 9.10 12.88
N VAL A 16 6.54 8.79 12.56
CA VAL A 16 5.37 9.30 13.26
C VAL A 16 4.49 8.12 13.67
N ALA A 17 4.17 8.03 14.95
CA ALA A 17 3.23 7.06 15.49
C ALA A 17 1.97 7.74 15.99
N ILE A 18 0.82 7.15 15.68
CA ILE A 18 -0.48 7.55 16.23
C ILE A 18 -0.91 6.52 17.25
N LEU A 19 -1.21 7.00 18.46
CA LEU A 19 -1.73 6.19 19.54
C LEU A 19 -3.21 6.54 19.77
N GLU A 20 -4.02 5.52 20.02
CA GLU A 20 -5.41 5.63 20.46
C GLU A 20 -5.56 4.86 21.77
N ASP A 21 -5.93 5.57 22.86
CA ASP A 21 -6.04 5.02 24.21
C ASP A 21 -4.77 4.21 24.59
N ASP A 22 -3.60 4.82 24.45
CA ASP A 22 -2.26 4.27 24.72
C ASP A 22 -1.84 3.07 23.85
N GLN A 23 -2.56 2.76 22.79
CA GLN A 23 -2.20 1.70 21.84
C GLN A 23 -1.76 2.29 20.51
N VAL A 24 -0.62 1.86 20.01
CA VAL A 24 -0.12 2.24 18.69
C VAL A 24 -1.04 1.64 17.62
N VAL A 25 -1.60 2.50 16.78
CA VAL A 25 -2.55 2.10 15.73
C VAL A 25 -2.09 2.40 14.32
N GLU A 26 -1.19 3.37 14.14
CA GLU A 26 -0.65 3.72 12.84
C GLU A 26 0.79 4.19 12.97
N ILE A 27 1.62 3.85 11.99
CA ILE A 27 3.02 4.27 11.90
C ILE A 27 3.27 4.79 10.50
N PHE A 28 4.00 5.90 10.42
CA PHE A 28 4.45 6.50 9.17
C PHE A 28 5.96 6.66 9.26
N ILE A 29 6.65 6.37 8.16
CA ILE A 29 8.10 6.44 8.06
C ILE A 29 8.45 7.16 6.77
N GLU A 30 9.31 8.17 6.86
CA GLU A 30 9.89 8.87 5.72
C GLU A 30 11.41 8.92 5.90
N ARG A 31 12.15 8.36 4.95
CA ARG A 31 13.62 8.39 4.93
C ARG A 31 14.12 9.44 3.97
N GLU A 32 15.27 10.06 4.26
CA GLU A 32 15.85 11.09 3.39
C GLU A 32 16.02 10.61 1.95
N HIS A 33 16.50 9.38 1.74
CA HIS A 33 16.66 8.77 0.42
C HIS A 33 15.32 8.41 -0.26
N SER A 34 14.24 8.35 0.50
CA SER A 34 12.88 8.07 0.01
C SER A 34 11.97 9.30 0.15
N ARG A 35 12.53 10.49 0.33
CA ARG A 35 11.74 11.71 0.19
C ARG A 35 11.20 11.74 -1.22
N GLY A 36 9.95 11.34 -1.32
CA GLY A 36 9.27 11.19 -2.57
C GLY A 36 9.18 12.51 -3.32
N VAL A 37 9.15 12.40 -4.63
CA VAL A 37 8.87 13.55 -5.50
C VAL A 37 7.38 13.73 -5.74
N VAL A 38 6.54 12.82 -5.24
CA VAL A 38 5.06 12.88 -5.39
C VAL A 38 4.51 14.15 -4.73
N GLY A 39 3.63 14.84 -5.46
CA GLY A 39 3.07 16.12 -5.05
C GLY A 39 3.91 17.32 -5.48
N ASN A 40 5.20 17.14 -5.76
CA ASN A 40 6.04 18.23 -6.25
C ASN A 40 5.58 18.71 -7.64
N ILE A 41 5.68 20.02 -7.86
CA ILE A 41 5.39 20.65 -9.16
C ILE A 41 6.70 21.05 -9.79
N TYR A 42 6.87 20.65 -11.04
CA TYR A 42 8.08 20.95 -11.84
C TYR A 42 7.73 21.73 -13.10
N LYS A 43 8.66 22.56 -13.53
CA LYS A 43 8.76 23.08 -14.89
C LYS A 43 9.67 22.10 -15.64
N GLY A 44 9.10 21.30 -16.54
CA GLY A 44 9.81 20.29 -17.31
C GLY A 44 9.84 20.61 -18.79
N ARG A 45 10.62 19.83 -19.55
CA ARG A 45 10.71 19.92 -21.01
C ARG A 45 10.33 18.57 -21.62
N VAL A 46 9.43 18.60 -22.60
CA VAL A 46 9.07 17.39 -23.35
C VAL A 46 10.29 16.91 -24.13
N SER A 47 10.81 15.75 -23.76
CA SER A 47 11.97 15.12 -24.42
C SER A 47 11.55 14.28 -25.63
N LYS A 48 10.39 13.60 -25.55
CA LYS A 48 9.88 12.76 -26.64
C LYS A 48 8.37 12.61 -26.58
N VAL A 49 7.72 12.64 -27.74
CA VAL A 49 6.29 12.31 -27.88
C VAL A 49 6.14 10.93 -28.51
N LEU A 50 5.25 10.09 -27.97
CA LEU A 50 4.99 8.72 -28.40
C LEU A 50 3.53 8.54 -28.82
N PRO A 51 3.17 8.84 -30.08
CA PRO A 51 1.79 8.79 -30.55
C PRO A 51 1.15 7.40 -30.42
N GLY A 52 1.91 6.34 -30.68
CA GLY A 52 1.42 4.94 -30.56
C GLY A 52 1.02 4.52 -29.14
N MET A 53 1.56 5.19 -28.11
CA MET A 53 1.26 4.95 -26.70
C MET A 53 0.39 6.06 -26.09
N GLN A 54 0.01 7.07 -26.87
CA GLN A 54 -0.71 8.26 -26.41
C GLN A 54 -0.10 8.87 -25.15
N SER A 55 1.22 9.10 -25.19
CA SER A 55 2.03 9.55 -24.05
C SER A 55 3.24 10.37 -24.48
N ALA A 56 3.85 11.06 -23.53
CA ALA A 56 5.10 11.80 -23.71
C ALA A 56 6.06 11.56 -22.56
N PHE A 57 7.36 11.63 -22.85
CA PHE A 57 8.41 11.73 -21.85
C PHE A 57 8.75 13.18 -21.59
N VAL A 58 8.98 13.52 -20.32
CA VAL A 58 9.28 14.88 -19.87
C VAL A 58 10.50 14.86 -18.96
N ASP A 59 11.51 15.64 -19.31
CA ASP A 59 12.67 15.88 -18.45
C ASP A 59 12.30 16.85 -17.32
N LEU A 60 12.44 16.39 -16.07
CA LEU A 60 12.21 17.15 -14.85
C LEU A 60 13.51 17.46 -14.09
N GLY A 61 14.67 17.06 -14.62
CA GLY A 61 15.95 17.09 -13.89
C GLY A 61 16.08 16.00 -12.85
N LEU A 62 15.28 14.94 -12.95
CA LEU A 62 15.40 13.71 -12.15
C LEU A 62 16.32 12.72 -12.88
N GLU A 63 16.70 11.63 -12.20
CA GLU A 63 17.56 10.59 -12.82
C GLU A 63 17.01 10.03 -14.13
N ARG A 64 15.69 10.09 -14.32
CA ARG A 64 14.99 9.58 -15.51
C ARG A 64 13.85 10.49 -15.91
N ASP A 65 13.57 10.52 -17.21
CA ASP A 65 12.43 11.23 -17.77
C ASP A 65 11.11 10.70 -17.19
N ALA A 66 10.24 11.62 -16.84
CA ALA A 66 8.92 11.33 -16.33
C ALA A 66 7.93 11.02 -17.45
N PHE A 67 6.88 10.27 -17.14
CA PHE A 67 5.90 9.79 -18.10
C PHE A 67 4.55 10.49 -17.94
N LEU A 68 4.05 11.08 -19.04
CA LEU A 68 2.81 11.86 -19.11
C LEU A 68 1.84 11.20 -20.10
N TYR A 69 0.68 10.74 -19.63
CA TYR A 69 -0.38 10.20 -20.48
C TYR A 69 -1.27 11.30 -21.06
N VAL A 70 -1.90 11.05 -22.21
CA VAL A 70 -2.86 11.96 -22.84
C VAL A 70 -4.02 12.31 -21.91
N THR A 71 -4.50 11.38 -21.10
CA THR A 71 -5.56 11.60 -20.11
C THR A 71 -5.15 12.51 -18.97
N ASP A 72 -3.84 12.63 -18.70
CA ASP A 72 -3.28 13.49 -17.67
C ASP A 72 -2.95 14.90 -18.21
N VAL A 73 -3.20 15.14 -19.51
CA VAL A 73 -3.03 16.45 -20.20
C VAL A 73 -4.37 17.12 -20.49
N ILE A 74 -5.40 16.32 -20.87
CA ILE A 74 -6.73 16.83 -21.20
C ILE A 74 -7.49 17.14 -19.91
N SER A 75 -8.09 18.33 -19.82
CA SER A 75 -8.89 18.70 -18.65
C SER A 75 -9.94 17.64 -18.31
N PRO A 76 -10.01 17.17 -17.06
CA PRO A 76 -10.98 16.19 -16.64
C PRO A 76 -12.40 16.74 -16.81
N THR A 77 -13.35 15.86 -17.16
CA THR A 77 -14.77 16.22 -17.19
C THR A 77 -15.29 16.46 -15.77
N GLU A 78 -16.36 17.26 -15.62
CA GLU A 78 -16.97 17.52 -14.30
C GLU A 78 -17.35 16.24 -13.55
N GLU A 79 -17.81 15.19 -14.26
CA GLU A 79 -18.12 13.89 -13.67
C GLU A 79 -16.87 13.17 -13.13
N ALA A 80 -15.72 13.29 -13.81
CA ALA A 80 -14.46 12.70 -13.34
C ALA A 80 -13.93 13.40 -12.08
N LEU A 81 -14.12 14.72 -11.99
CA LEU A 81 -13.74 15.50 -10.79
C LEU A 81 -14.62 15.19 -9.58
N GLU A 82 -15.89 14.86 -9.79
CA GLU A 82 -16.78 14.45 -8.71
C GLU A 82 -16.43 13.05 -8.15
N ASP A 83 -15.85 12.16 -8.95
CA ASP A 83 -15.36 10.86 -8.50
C ASP A 83 -14.01 10.96 -7.77
N GLU A 84 -13.17 11.97 -8.09
CA GLU A 84 -11.93 12.27 -7.38
C GLU A 84 -12.15 12.87 -5.97
N GLU A 85 -13.35 13.36 -5.65
CA GLU A 85 -13.70 13.80 -4.29
C GLU A 85 -13.56 12.69 -3.22
N GLU A 86 -13.45 11.42 -3.61
CA GLU A 86 -13.17 10.28 -2.71
C GLU A 86 -11.67 10.02 -2.48
N ILE A 87 -10.78 10.70 -3.22
CA ILE A 87 -9.33 10.49 -3.15
C ILE A 87 -8.71 11.46 -2.15
N VAL A 88 -8.51 11.01 -0.94
CA VAL A 88 -7.73 11.67 0.12
C VAL A 88 -6.83 10.63 0.76
N PRO A 89 -5.64 10.98 1.13
CA PRO A 89 -4.59 11.90 0.73
C PRO A 89 -3.73 11.33 -0.40
N ALA A 90 -2.81 12.14 -0.96
CA ALA A 90 -1.87 11.72 -2.00
C ALA A 90 -1.26 10.35 -1.68
N PRO A 91 -1.35 9.37 -2.58
CA PRO A 91 -0.82 8.04 -2.32
C PRO A 91 0.70 8.13 -2.20
N VAL A 92 1.23 7.74 -1.06
CA VAL A 92 2.62 7.32 -0.97
C VAL A 92 2.70 6.11 -1.88
N ALA A 93 3.49 6.19 -2.94
CA ALA A 93 3.56 5.19 -4.00
C ALA A 93 3.92 3.82 -3.45
N GLU A 94 3.15 2.81 -3.83
CA GLU A 94 3.56 1.43 -3.63
C GLU A 94 4.65 1.05 -4.65
N PRO A 95 5.73 0.40 -4.23
CA PRO A 95 6.58 -0.32 -5.16
C PRO A 95 5.84 -1.58 -5.62
N ASP A 96 5.41 -1.59 -6.88
CA ASP A 96 4.84 -2.77 -7.52
C ASP A 96 5.98 -3.75 -7.83
N GLY A 97 6.18 -4.71 -6.91
CA GLY A 97 7.23 -5.72 -7.00
C GLY A 97 6.78 -6.92 -7.82
N SER A 98 6.68 -6.77 -9.13
CA SER A 98 6.68 -7.91 -10.04
C SER A 98 7.86 -7.81 -11.01
N ALA A 99 9.02 -8.26 -10.55
CA ALA A 99 10.11 -8.62 -11.44
C ALA A 99 9.78 -10.00 -12.05
N VAL A 100 9.14 -10.02 -13.20
CA VAL A 100 9.14 -11.20 -14.07
C VAL A 100 10.33 -11.05 -15.01
N THR A 101 11.40 -11.77 -14.71
CA THR A 101 12.42 -12.13 -15.69
C THR A 101 11.81 -13.15 -16.62
N GLY A 102 11.51 -12.76 -17.84
CA GLY A 102 11.09 -13.64 -18.93
C GLY A 102 12.00 -13.37 -20.11
N GLU A 103 12.90 -14.32 -20.35
CA GLU A 103 13.74 -14.40 -21.54
C GLU A 103 12.91 -14.63 -22.79
N ASP A 104 13.43 -14.11 -23.90
CA ASP A 104 13.00 -14.31 -25.28
C ASP A 104 12.69 -15.76 -25.66
N ALA A 105 11.55 -15.98 -26.32
CA ALA A 105 11.42 -17.01 -27.35
C ALA A 105 10.35 -16.59 -28.36
N SER A 106 10.81 -16.26 -29.54
CA SER A 106 10.07 -16.21 -30.80
C SER A 106 9.56 -17.61 -31.16
N ALA A 107 8.30 -17.77 -31.60
CA ALA A 107 7.91 -18.58 -32.77
C ALA A 107 6.38 -18.72 -32.93
N GLU A 108 5.91 -18.30 -34.09
CA GLU A 108 4.90 -18.90 -34.99
C GLU A 108 3.56 -19.42 -34.46
N ALA A 109 2.49 -18.83 -35.04
CA ALA A 109 1.16 -19.41 -35.11
C ALA A 109 1.14 -20.63 -36.07
N PRO A 110 0.18 -21.55 -35.90
CA PRO A 110 -0.79 -21.70 -36.99
C PRO A 110 -2.26 -21.85 -36.55
N ALA A 111 -3.10 -21.47 -37.49
CA ALA A 111 -4.55 -21.54 -37.52
C ALA A 111 -5.09 -22.98 -37.48
N GLY A 112 -6.34 -23.12 -37.01
CA GLY A 112 -7.11 -24.32 -37.16
C GLY A 112 -8.42 -24.34 -36.39
N GLN A 113 -9.51 -23.86 -37.00
CA GLN A 113 -10.86 -24.29 -36.64
C GLN A 113 -11.07 -25.74 -37.15
N PRO A 114 -12.03 -26.52 -36.56
CA PRO A 114 -13.29 -26.72 -37.26
C PRO A 114 -14.55 -26.79 -36.38
N GLU A 115 -15.57 -26.16 -36.90
CA GLU A 115 -16.95 -26.60 -37.20
C GLU A 115 -17.69 -27.59 -36.26
N SER A 116 -18.93 -27.16 -35.99
CA SER A 116 -20.07 -27.93 -35.47
C SER A 116 -20.69 -28.87 -36.51
N PRO A 117 -21.52 -29.82 -36.07
CA PRO A 117 -22.95 -29.82 -36.47
C PRO A 117 -23.87 -30.24 -35.30
N GLY A 118 -25.09 -29.82 -35.11
CA GLY A 118 -26.20 -29.63 -36.00
C GLY A 118 -27.43 -30.42 -35.55
N ALA A 119 -28.61 -29.83 -35.59
CA ALA A 119 -29.97 -30.38 -35.62
C ALA A 119 -30.58 -30.86 -34.27
N SER A 120 -31.85 -30.70 -33.94
CA SER A 120 -33.04 -30.16 -34.63
C SER A 120 -34.25 -30.16 -33.69
N ALA A 121 -35.10 -29.17 -33.85
CA ALA A 121 -36.57 -29.21 -33.87
C ALA A 121 -37.42 -29.65 -32.68
N GLY A 122 -38.44 -28.83 -32.41
CA GLY A 122 -39.66 -29.24 -31.73
C GLY A 122 -40.48 -28.10 -31.13
N SER A 123 -41.39 -27.57 -31.92
CA SER A 123 -42.47 -26.62 -31.78
C SER A 123 -43.41 -26.75 -30.57
N SER A 124 -43.92 -25.64 -30.05
CA SER A 124 -45.32 -25.21 -30.02
C SER A 124 -45.61 -24.29 -28.82
N GLY A 125 -45.98 -23.07 -29.03
CA GLY A 125 -47.36 -22.59 -29.01
C GLY A 125 -47.82 -22.12 -27.63
N GLY A 126 -48.05 -20.80 -27.43
CA GLY A 126 -48.84 -20.34 -26.31
C GLY A 126 -48.68 -18.84 -26.00
N GLN A 127 -49.64 -18.09 -26.40
CA GLN A 127 -49.82 -16.63 -26.37
C GLN A 127 -49.81 -15.95 -25.00
N SER A 128 -49.22 -14.79 -24.97
CA SER A 128 -49.74 -13.44 -24.66
C SER A 128 -49.75 -12.91 -23.22
N ARG A 129 -49.32 -11.71 -23.18
CA ARG A 129 -49.71 -10.52 -22.40
C ARG A 129 -48.67 -9.95 -21.42
N GLY A 130 -48.32 -8.70 -21.73
CA GLY A 130 -48.07 -7.69 -20.70
C GLY A 130 -46.64 -7.18 -20.62
N SER A 131 -46.27 -6.37 -21.58
CA SER A 131 -45.13 -5.45 -21.52
C SER A 131 -45.18 -4.54 -20.29
N ARG A 132 -44.07 -4.38 -19.60
CA ARG A 132 -43.69 -3.09 -19.03
C ARG A 132 -42.19 -2.93 -19.22
N ASP A 133 -41.86 -2.02 -20.11
CA ASP A 133 -40.56 -1.42 -20.32
C ASP A 133 -39.78 -1.19 -19.01
N ARG A 134 -38.74 -1.96 -18.80
CA ARG A 134 -37.60 -1.54 -18.00
C ARG A 134 -36.47 -1.24 -18.95
N ARG A 135 -36.43 0.00 -19.43
CA ARG A 135 -35.24 0.55 -20.07
C ARG A 135 -34.07 0.35 -19.10
N GLY A 136 -33.21 -0.62 -19.42
CA GLY A 136 -31.90 -0.75 -18.87
C GLY A 136 -31.18 0.59 -19.15
N ARG A 137 -30.80 1.32 -18.12
CA ARG A 137 -29.79 2.37 -18.23
C ARG A 137 -28.48 1.65 -18.60
N GLU A 138 -28.17 1.63 -19.87
CA GLU A 138 -26.82 1.39 -20.34
C GLU A 138 -25.92 2.42 -19.65
N ARG A 139 -24.92 1.93 -18.95
CA ARG A 139 -23.81 2.79 -18.49
C ARG A 139 -23.19 3.38 -19.76
N PRO A 140 -23.04 4.70 -19.84
CA PRO A 140 -22.35 5.29 -20.98
C PRO A 140 -20.92 4.71 -21.02
N GLU A 141 -20.57 4.12 -22.16
CA GLU A 141 -19.19 3.79 -22.48
C GLU A 141 -18.35 5.07 -22.25
N ARG A 142 -17.24 4.90 -21.54
CA ARG A 142 -16.24 5.96 -21.40
C ARG A 142 -15.80 6.35 -22.81
N THR A 143 -16.28 7.48 -23.30
CA THR A 143 -15.80 8.08 -24.55
C THR A 143 -14.30 8.33 -24.37
N ALA A 144 -13.50 7.62 -25.17
CA ALA A 144 -12.07 7.84 -25.24
C ALA A 144 -11.80 9.32 -25.56
N PRO A 145 -10.75 9.94 -25.00
CA PRO A 145 -10.43 11.33 -25.29
C PRO A 145 -10.24 11.50 -26.80
N THR A 146 -10.94 12.47 -27.37
CA THR A 146 -10.92 12.75 -28.82
C THR A 146 -9.62 13.43 -29.27
N ALA A 147 -8.85 14.02 -28.36
CA ALA A 147 -7.58 14.68 -28.67
C ALA A 147 -6.42 13.68 -28.56
N LYS A 148 -5.50 13.72 -29.52
CA LYS A 148 -4.30 12.89 -29.52
C LYS A 148 -3.14 13.62 -28.84
N ILE A 149 -2.19 12.87 -28.26
CA ILE A 149 -1.03 13.45 -27.57
C ILE A 149 -0.19 14.36 -28.48
N GLU A 150 -0.07 14.01 -29.75
CA GLU A 150 0.65 14.77 -30.78
C GLU A 150 0.02 16.13 -31.13
N ASP A 151 -1.28 16.28 -30.85
CA ASP A 151 -2.02 17.54 -31.04
C ASP A 151 -1.84 18.47 -29.80
N LEU A 152 -1.49 17.90 -28.67
CA LEU A 152 -1.41 18.60 -27.37
C LEU A 152 0.01 18.99 -26.98
N LEU A 153 1.01 18.19 -27.36
CA LEU A 153 2.40 18.34 -26.94
C LEU A 153 3.35 18.20 -28.12
N THR A 154 4.40 19.04 -28.12
CA THR A 154 5.51 18.98 -29.09
C THR A 154 6.84 18.75 -28.37
N GLU A 155 7.79 18.07 -29.01
CA GLU A 155 9.14 17.90 -28.48
C GLU A 155 9.83 19.25 -28.26
N GLY A 156 10.50 19.41 -27.14
CA GLY A 156 11.14 20.64 -26.71
C GLY A 156 10.22 21.64 -25.99
N GLN A 157 8.90 21.42 -25.98
CA GLN A 157 7.93 22.26 -25.29
C GLN A 157 8.15 22.27 -23.77
N GLU A 158 8.07 23.46 -23.15
CA GLU A 158 8.07 23.59 -21.70
C GLU A 158 6.66 23.33 -21.14
N VAL A 159 6.56 22.49 -20.10
CA VAL A 159 5.31 22.12 -19.44
C VAL A 159 5.44 22.25 -17.94
N VAL A 160 4.33 22.63 -17.28
CA VAL A 160 4.24 22.58 -15.80
C VAL A 160 3.45 21.34 -15.43
N VAL A 161 4.06 20.48 -14.63
CA VAL A 161 3.51 19.18 -14.29
C VAL A 161 3.70 18.85 -12.81
N GLN A 162 2.83 18.00 -12.27
CA GLN A 162 2.90 17.49 -10.92
C GLN A 162 3.18 15.99 -10.94
N VAL A 163 4.03 15.52 -10.04
CA VAL A 163 4.32 14.09 -9.91
C VAL A 163 3.18 13.40 -9.16
N VAL A 164 2.63 12.36 -9.77
CA VAL A 164 1.54 11.54 -9.22
C VAL A 164 2.05 10.22 -8.63
N LYS A 165 3.10 9.64 -9.25
CA LYS A 165 3.73 8.39 -8.76
C LYS A 165 5.24 8.50 -8.84
N GLU A 166 5.90 7.91 -7.84
CA GLU A 166 7.36 7.81 -7.77
C GLU A 166 7.94 7.07 -8.97
N PRO A 167 9.20 7.39 -9.35
CA PRO A 167 9.97 6.55 -10.25
C PRO A 167 10.19 5.17 -9.59
N LEU A 168 10.05 4.09 -10.35
CA LEU A 168 10.18 2.74 -9.84
C LEU A 168 11.04 1.87 -10.74
N GLY A 169 12.14 1.35 -10.22
CA GLY A 169 13.06 0.47 -10.95
C GLY A 169 13.54 1.14 -12.24
N THR A 170 13.17 0.59 -13.40
CA THR A 170 13.53 1.13 -14.72
C THR A 170 12.55 2.18 -15.24
N LYS A 171 11.41 2.42 -14.56
CA LYS A 171 10.36 3.35 -15.01
C LYS A 171 10.53 4.73 -14.37
N GLY A 172 10.38 5.80 -15.16
CA GLY A 172 10.34 7.18 -14.68
C GLY A 172 9.06 7.50 -13.89
N ALA A 173 9.04 8.63 -13.21
CA ALA A 173 7.88 9.12 -12.47
C ALA A 173 6.65 9.29 -13.38
N ARG A 174 5.45 9.00 -12.88
CA ARG A 174 4.21 9.39 -13.57
C ARG A 174 3.82 10.78 -13.17
N ILE A 175 3.47 11.61 -14.16
CA ILE A 175 3.14 13.02 -13.98
C ILE A 175 1.79 13.35 -14.59
N THR A 176 1.21 14.48 -14.17
CA THR A 176 -0.02 15.06 -14.69
C THR A 176 0.13 16.57 -14.88
N SER A 177 -0.58 17.15 -15.83
CA SER A 177 -0.72 18.62 -15.97
C SER A 177 -1.86 19.18 -15.11
N HIS A 178 -2.65 18.31 -14.45
CA HIS A 178 -3.69 18.72 -13.51
C HIS A 178 -3.07 18.93 -12.13
N LEU A 179 -2.71 20.19 -11.86
CA LEU A 179 -2.08 20.54 -10.60
C LEU A 179 -3.11 20.53 -9.47
N SER A 180 -2.73 19.95 -8.34
CA SER A 180 -3.54 19.94 -7.12
C SER A 180 -2.69 20.30 -5.91
N LEU A 181 -3.13 21.26 -5.13
CA LEU A 181 -2.50 21.73 -3.89
C LEU A 181 -3.45 21.39 -2.72
N PRO A 182 -3.15 20.35 -1.93
CA PRO A 182 -4.01 19.97 -0.81
C PRO A 182 -3.82 20.91 0.38
N GLY A 183 -4.92 21.50 0.85
CA GLY A 183 -5.03 22.20 2.13
C GLY A 183 -5.72 21.34 3.17
N ARG A 184 -6.03 21.93 4.32
CA ARG A 184 -6.74 21.25 5.40
C ARG A 184 -8.22 21.04 5.07
N PHE A 185 -8.90 22.09 4.64
CA PHE A 185 -10.34 22.11 4.38
C PHE A 185 -10.66 22.07 2.90
N LEU A 186 -9.70 22.43 2.06
CA LEU A 186 -9.86 22.61 0.62
C LEU A 186 -8.74 21.89 -0.14
N VAL A 187 -8.99 21.61 -1.42
CA VAL A 187 -7.95 21.27 -2.40
C VAL A 187 -8.04 22.30 -3.51
N TYR A 188 -6.95 22.99 -3.79
CA TYR A 188 -6.89 24.00 -4.86
C TYR A 188 -6.37 23.37 -6.13
N MET A 189 -7.03 23.63 -7.25
CA MET A 189 -6.70 23.13 -8.58
C MET A 189 -6.54 24.30 -9.56
N PRO A 190 -5.33 24.86 -9.72
CA PRO A 190 -5.11 26.06 -10.54
C PRO A 190 -5.40 25.87 -12.03
N THR A 191 -5.40 24.64 -12.53
CA THR A 191 -5.56 24.29 -13.94
C THR A 191 -6.99 23.89 -14.33
N VAL A 192 -7.91 23.81 -13.38
CA VAL A 192 -9.28 23.32 -13.60
C VAL A 192 -10.28 24.29 -12.97
N GLU A 193 -11.20 24.84 -13.75
CA GLU A 193 -12.21 25.78 -13.23
C GLU A 193 -13.47 25.04 -12.74
N HIS A 194 -13.42 24.51 -11.51
CA HIS A 194 -14.55 23.84 -10.89
C HIS A 194 -14.60 24.14 -9.39
N ILE A 195 -15.79 24.35 -8.80
CA ILE A 195 -15.98 24.43 -7.35
C ILE A 195 -16.80 23.21 -6.90
N GLY A 196 -16.09 22.14 -6.50
CA GLY A 196 -16.66 20.93 -5.97
C GLY A 196 -16.92 21.01 -4.45
N VAL A 197 -17.87 20.23 -3.95
CA VAL A 197 -18.12 20.08 -2.52
C VAL A 197 -18.32 18.61 -2.22
N SER A 198 -17.56 18.06 -1.27
CA SER A 198 -17.61 16.64 -0.89
C SER A 198 -19.05 16.13 -0.70
N ARG A 199 -19.37 14.98 -1.30
CA ARG A 199 -20.69 14.33 -1.19
C ARG A 199 -21.01 13.89 0.24
N LYS A 200 -20.00 13.72 1.10
CA LYS A 200 -20.13 13.38 2.52
C LYS A 200 -20.69 14.54 3.37
N ILE A 201 -20.75 15.77 2.83
CA ILE A 201 -21.43 16.89 3.46
C ILE A 201 -22.90 16.83 3.03
N GLU A 202 -23.75 16.24 3.87
CA GLU A 202 -25.15 15.94 3.53
C GLU A 202 -26.04 17.19 3.45
N SER A 203 -25.77 18.22 4.30
CA SER A 203 -26.55 19.44 4.36
C SER A 203 -26.41 20.30 3.10
N ARG A 204 -27.51 20.49 2.37
CA ARG A 204 -27.57 21.36 1.18
C ARG A 204 -27.24 22.82 1.48
N ASP A 205 -27.67 23.30 2.66
CA ASP A 205 -27.44 24.69 3.06
C ASP A 205 -25.96 24.91 3.40
N GLU A 206 -25.32 23.94 4.06
CA GLU A 206 -23.90 23.98 4.35
C GLU A 206 -23.07 23.93 3.06
N ARG A 207 -23.42 23.06 2.13
CA ARG A 207 -22.76 23.01 0.79
C ARG A 207 -22.87 24.34 0.05
N ARG A 208 -24.05 25.00 0.12
CA ARG A 208 -24.27 26.33 -0.47
C ARG A 208 -23.45 27.40 0.22
N ARG A 209 -23.42 27.41 1.56
CA ARG A 209 -22.63 28.34 2.37
C ARG A 209 -21.15 28.26 2.02
N LEU A 210 -20.56 27.06 2.06
CA LEU A 210 -19.16 26.82 1.76
C LEU A 210 -18.79 27.22 0.33
N ARG A 211 -19.61 26.85 -0.66
CA ARG A 211 -19.42 27.26 -2.05
C ARG A 211 -19.46 28.78 -2.20
N GLY A 212 -20.36 29.46 -1.51
CA GLY A 212 -20.47 30.91 -1.51
C GLY A 212 -19.23 31.61 -0.93
N ILE A 213 -18.61 31.06 0.12
CA ILE A 213 -17.34 31.60 0.68
C ILE A 213 -16.24 31.57 -0.37
N VAL A 214 -16.02 30.40 -1.00
CA VAL A 214 -14.99 30.22 -2.02
C VAL A 214 -15.23 31.14 -3.22
N GLN A 215 -16.47 31.25 -3.67
CA GLN A 215 -16.83 32.11 -4.80
C GLN A 215 -16.54 33.58 -4.51
N ARG A 216 -16.98 34.11 -3.35
CA ARG A 216 -16.70 35.51 -2.93
C ARG A 216 -15.21 35.80 -2.83
N PHE A 217 -14.42 34.83 -2.32
CA PHE A 217 -12.98 35.00 -2.24
C PHE A 217 -12.35 35.10 -3.64
N ARG A 218 -12.73 34.21 -4.56
CA ARG A 218 -12.23 34.22 -5.94
C ARG A 218 -12.59 35.53 -6.68
N GLU A 219 -13.82 35.99 -6.54
CA GLU A 219 -14.27 37.26 -7.13
C GLU A 219 -13.48 38.48 -6.61
N ARG A 220 -13.08 38.43 -5.31
CA ARG A 220 -12.31 39.51 -4.68
C ARG A 220 -10.84 39.51 -5.08
N THR A 221 -10.21 38.33 -5.14
CA THR A 221 -8.75 38.19 -5.31
C THR A 221 -8.34 37.89 -6.73
N GLY A 222 -9.27 37.43 -7.58
CA GLY A 222 -8.95 36.99 -8.95
C GLY A 222 -8.19 35.67 -9.00
N LEU A 223 -8.21 34.86 -7.90
CA LEU A 223 -7.53 33.57 -7.86
C LEU A 223 -8.08 32.64 -8.96
N PRO A 224 -7.25 32.24 -9.96
CA PRO A 224 -7.68 31.38 -11.05
C PRO A 224 -7.94 29.95 -10.58
N GLY A 225 -8.53 29.13 -11.45
CA GLY A 225 -8.72 27.71 -11.22
C GLY A 225 -9.88 27.37 -10.27
N GLY A 226 -9.95 26.12 -9.85
CA GLY A 226 -11.03 25.56 -9.04
C GLY A 226 -10.62 25.17 -7.62
N VAL A 227 -11.62 24.79 -6.86
CA VAL A 227 -11.46 24.37 -5.46
C VAL A 227 -12.40 23.20 -5.16
N ILE A 228 -11.88 22.14 -4.58
CA ILE A 228 -12.70 21.06 -3.97
C ILE A 228 -12.77 21.28 -2.46
N ILE A 229 -13.97 21.36 -1.95
CA ILE A 229 -14.24 21.52 -0.51
C ILE A 229 -14.33 20.16 0.13
N ARG A 230 -13.38 19.87 1.05
CA ARG A 230 -13.26 18.58 1.75
C ARG A 230 -14.31 18.44 2.86
N THR A 231 -14.57 17.20 3.27
CA THR A 231 -15.51 16.91 4.39
C THR A 231 -15.10 17.61 5.69
N ALA A 232 -13.80 17.82 5.91
CA ALA A 232 -13.27 18.51 7.10
C ALA A 232 -13.72 19.98 7.20
N ALA A 233 -14.20 20.60 6.11
CA ALA A 233 -14.72 21.97 6.08
C ALA A 233 -16.14 22.09 6.66
N ALA A 234 -16.86 20.97 6.85
CA ALA A 234 -18.22 20.99 7.37
C ALA A 234 -18.27 21.64 8.76
N ASN A 235 -19.20 22.60 8.92
CA ASN A 235 -19.44 23.36 10.16
C ASN A 235 -18.23 24.18 10.65
N ARG A 236 -17.23 24.44 9.78
CA ARG A 236 -16.10 25.32 10.09
C ARG A 236 -16.46 26.79 9.89
N SER A 237 -15.74 27.65 10.60
CA SER A 237 -15.91 29.11 10.46
C SER A 237 -15.53 29.57 9.06
N GLU A 238 -16.02 30.74 8.65
CA GLU A 238 -15.60 31.37 7.40
C GLU A 238 -14.10 31.71 7.43
N GLU A 239 -13.58 32.11 8.60
CA GLU A 239 -12.16 32.44 8.81
C GLU A 239 -11.23 31.24 8.57
N ASP A 240 -11.62 30.04 9.02
CA ASP A 240 -10.87 28.80 8.76
C ASP A 240 -10.73 28.53 7.25
N ILE A 241 -11.81 28.70 6.50
CA ILE A 241 -11.82 28.47 5.05
C ILE A 241 -11.00 29.56 4.32
N LEU A 242 -11.12 30.81 4.75
CA LEU A 242 -10.34 31.91 4.20
C LEU A 242 -8.84 31.76 4.45
N THR A 243 -8.44 31.14 5.57
CA THR A 243 -7.04 30.84 5.88
C THR A 243 -6.42 29.90 4.83
N ASP A 244 -7.11 28.79 4.49
CA ASP A 244 -6.66 27.88 3.41
C ASP A 244 -6.60 28.59 2.05
N LEU A 245 -7.62 29.40 1.72
CA LEU A 245 -7.65 30.13 0.45
C LEU A 245 -6.50 31.14 0.31
N THR A 246 -6.20 31.88 1.39
CA THR A 246 -5.08 32.83 1.42
C THR A 246 -3.73 32.12 1.29
N TYR A 247 -3.60 30.96 1.91
CA TYR A 247 -2.40 30.12 1.74
C TYR A 247 -2.22 29.69 0.29
N PHE A 248 -3.29 29.24 -0.39
CA PHE A 248 -3.21 28.86 -1.81
C PHE A 248 -2.85 30.03 -2.72
N GLU A 249 -3.40 31.21 -2.44
CA GLU A 249 -3.05 32.44 -3.20
C GLU A 249 -1.56 32.73 -3.10
N GLN A 250 -0.98 32.65 -1.89
CA GLN A 250 0.45 32.87 -1.67
C GLN A 250 1.30 31.81 -2.37
N VAL A 251 0.96 30.53 -2.20
CA VAL A 251 1.70 29.41 -2.84
C VAL A 251 1.63 29.51 -4.35
N TRP A 252 0.44 29.76 -4.91
CA TRP A 252 0.28 29.87 -6.36
C TRP A 252 1.03 31.07 -6.94
N THR A 253 1.00 32.20 -6.27
CA THR A 253 1.79 33.39 -6.67
C THR A 253 3.28 33.06 -6.70
N GLU A 254 3.80 32.35 -5.71
CA GLU A 254 5.22 31.95 -5.69
C GLU A 254 5.53 30.92 -6.80
N VAL A 255 4.64 29.96 -7.07
CA VAL A 255 4.78 29.00 -8.19
C VAL A 255 4.86 29.75 -9.53
N GLN A 256 4.00 30.74 -9.75
CA GLN A 256 4.02 31.55 -10.98
C GLN A 256 5.30 32.37 -11.10
N ARG A 257 5.73 33.02 -10.01
CA ARG A 257 6.98 33.77 -9.96
C ARG A 257 8.18 32.87 -10.33
N ARG A 258 8.27 31.68 -9.76
CA ARG A 258 9.33 30.70 -10.08
C ARG A 258 9.23 30.19 -11.50
N ARG A 259 8.02 29.95 -12.02
CA ARG A 259 7.81 29.53 -13.40
C ARG A 259 8.43 30.53 -14.40
N GLU A 260 8.36 31.84 -14.10
CA GLU A 260 8.91 32.88 -14.94
C GLU A 260 10.43 33.04 -14.77
N SER A 261 10.94 32.92 -13.55
CA SER A 261 12.35 33.18 -13.22
C SER A 261 13.29 32.00 -13.42
N GLU A 262 12.78 30.75 -13.23
CA GLU A 262 13.62 29.53 -13.23
C GLU A 262 13.81 28.97 -14.65
N ARG A 263 15.02 28.47 -14.92
CA ARG A 263 15.33 27.74 -16.16
C ARG A 263 14.85 26.31 -16.08
N THR A 264 14.33 25.78 -17.17
CA THR A 264 13.87 24.39 -17.30
C THR A 264 15.08 23.43 -17.44
N PRO A 265 15.12 22.29 -16.69
CA PRO A 265 14.12 21.84 -15.71
C PRO A 265 14.30 22.47 -14.32
N ALA A 266 13.19 22.70 -13.59
CA ALA A 266 13.22 23.26 -12.24
C ALA A 266 12.03 22.82 -11.38
N ALA A 267 12.26 22.65 -10.06
CA ALA A 267 11.20 22.44 -9.09
C ALA A 267 10.54 23.75 -8.70
N LEU A 268 9.26 23.93 -9.04
CA LEU A 268 8.48 25.14 -8.72
C LEU A 268 7.88 25.10 -7.32
N PHE A 269 7.44 23.91 -6.89
CA PHE A 269 6.87 23.65 -5.58
C PHE A 269 7.35 22.30 -5.07
N ARG A 270 7.67 22.24 -3.82
CA ARG A 270 7.97 20.98 -3.10
C ARG A 270 6.89 20.73 -2.06
N GLU A 271 6.35 19.51 -2.07
CA GLU A 271 5.37 19.08 -1.09
C GLU A 271 5.93 19.15 0.33
N GLU A 272 5.06 19.39 1.29
CA GLU A 272 5.43 19.52 2.70
C GLU A 272 6.02 18.23 3.28
N SER A 273 6.73 18.34 4.43
CA SER A 273 7.28 17.18 5.15
C SER A 273 6.17 16.22 5.60
N LEU A 274 6.53 14.95 5.86
CA LEU A 274 5.62 13.95 6.41
C LEU A 274 4.85 14.48 7.64
N VAL A 275 5.55 15.14 8.56
CA VAL A 275 4.97 15.67 9.79
C VAL A 275 3.90 16.71 9.47
N THR A 276 4.20 17.67 8.60
CA THR A 276 3.26 18.72 8.22
C THR A 276 2.05 18.16 7.48
N LYS A 277 2.25 17.20 6.56
CA LYS A 277 1.16 16.47 5.87
C LYS A 277 0.23 15.79 6.87
N LEU A 278 0.79 15.06 7.84
CA LEU A 278 0.01 14.35 8.83
C LEU A 278 -0.76 15.32 9.75
N LEU A 279 -0.13 16.40 10.18
CA LEU A 279 -0.81 17.42 10.99
C LEU A 279 -1.93 18.10 10.22
N ARG A 280 -1.70 18.46 8.95
CA ARG A 280 -2.73 19.03 8.07
C ARG A 280 -3.95 18.11 7.94
N ASP A 281 -3.72 16.82 7.71
CA ASP A 281 -4.79 15.88 7.37
C ASP A 281 -5.41 15.17 8.58
N LEU A 282 -4.68 15.02 9.70
CA LEU A 282 -5.10 14.20 10.83
C LEU A 282 -5.40 14.97 12.12
N LEU A 283 -4.81 16.16 12.29
CA LEU A 283 -4.93 16.88 13.54
C LEU A 283 -6.39 17.29 13.77
N THR A 284 -6.95 16.83 14.88
CA THR A 284 -8.30 17.17 15.37
C THR A 284 -8.22 17.50 16.86
N GLU A 285 -9.30 18.05 17.41
CA GLU A 285 -9.40 18.35 18.84
C GLU A 285 -9.32 17.10 19.74
N GLN A 286 -9.45 15.90 19.17
CA GLN A 286 -9.31 14.63 19.89
C GLN A 286 -7.85 14.31 20.28
N TYR A 287 -6.86 14.98 19.66
CA TYR A 287 -5.48 14.81 20.06
C TYR A 287 -5.19 15.53 21.38
N SER A 288 -4.82 14.77 22.41
CA SER A 288 -4.44 15.29 23.73
C SER A 288 -3.00 15.78 23.76
N SER A 289 -2.12 15.20 22.96
CA SER A 289 -0.72 15.60 22.89
C SER A 289 -0.08 15.26 21.54
N ILE A 290 0.90 16.09 21.16
CA ILE A 290 1.82 15.90 20.05
C ILE A 290 3.21 16.05 20.65
N ARG A 291 4.03 14.99 20.59
CA ARG A 291 5.36 14.96 21.20
C ARG A 291 6.42 14.76 20.14
N LEU A 292 7.52 15.53 20.24
CA LEU A 292 8.62 15.51 19.29
C LEU A 292 9.95 15.50 20.06
N ASP A 293 10.95 14.78 19.52
CA ASP A 293 12.30 14.68 20.07
C ASP A 293 13.31 15.67 19.44
N ASP A 294 13.00 16.25 18.27
CA ASP A 294 13.85 17.24 17.61
C ASP A 294 13.37 18.67 17.84
N GLU A 295 14.26 19.56 18.25
CA GLU A 295 13.94 20.94 18.61
C GLU A 295 13.56 21.80 17.39
N ASP A 296 14.24 21.61 16.25
CA ASP A 296 13.96 22.39 15.04
C ASP A 296 12.61 21.97 14.43
N GLU A 297 12.31 20.67 14.42
CA GLU A 297 11.00 20.19 13.99
C GLU A 297 9.90 20.63 14.98
N TYR A 298 10.18 20.63 16.29
CA TYR A 298 9.25 21.17 17.29
C TYR A 298 8.87 22.61 16.99
N ARG A 299 9.85 23.49 16.73
CA ARG A 299 9.60 24.91 16.38
C ARG A 299 8.76 25.03 15.10
N ARG A 300 9.05 24.22 14.10
CA ARG A 300 8.27 24.16 12.83
C ARG A 300 6.83 23.71 13.07
N VAL A 301 6.64 22.67 13.88
CA VAL A 301 5.31 22.15 14.23
C VAL A 301 4.51 23.17 15.04
N VAL A 302 5.11 23.83 16.02
CA VAL A 302 4.46 24.90 16.81
C VAL A 302 3.98 26.02 15.90
N ALA A 303 4.83 26.50 14.97
CA ALA A 303 4.46 27.53 14.02
C ALA A 303 3.33 27.08 13.09
N PHE A 304 3.40 25.83 12.59
CA PHE A 304 2.38 25.26 11.71
C PHE A 304 1.04 25.09 12.44
N VAL A 305 1.03 24.45 13.61
CA VAL A 305 -0.16 24.25 14.42
C VAL A 305 -0.77 25.60 14.87
N GLY A 306 0.09 26.59 15.19
CA GLY A 306 -0.35 27.96 15.49
C GLY A 306 -1.13 28.61 14.35
N ARG A 307 -0.79 28.28 13.11
CA ARG A 307 -1.49 28.76 11.91
C ARG A 307 -2.81 28.04 11.66
N ILE A 308 -2.83 26.69 11.80
CA ILE A 308 -4.01 25.88 11.41
C ILE A 308 -5.00 25.61 12.55
N MET A 309 -4.51 25.54 13.80
CA MET A 309 -5.31 25.28 15.01
C MET A 309 -4.66 25.94 16.25
N PRO A 310 -4.79 27.26 16.44
CA PRO A 310 -4.13 27.97 17.53
C PRO A 310 -4.42 27.40 18.93
N ASN A 311 -5.64 26.89 19.13
CA ASN A 311 -6.09 26.27 20.38
C ASN A 311 -5.33 24.95 20.72
N MET A 312 -4.61 24.37 19.76
CA MET A 312 -3.87 23.11 19.93
C MET A 312 -2.40 23.31 20.25
N VAL A 313 -1.87 24.52 20.13
CA VAL A 313 -0.43 24.81 20.34
C VAL A 313 0.05 24.33 21.72
N GLY A 314 -0.75 24.52 22.77
CA GLY A 314 -0.41 24.05 24.14
C GLY A 314 -0.33 22.52 24.30
N ARG A 315 -0.77 21.76 23.29
CA ARG A 315 -0.66 20.28 23.27
C ARG A 315 0.59 19.78 22.54
N VAL A 316 1.32 20.66 21.86
CA VAL A 316 2.62 20.35 21.25
C VAL A 316 3.68 20.42 22.36
N LYS A 317 4.43 19.33 22.53
CA LYS A 317 5.41 19.19 23.61
C LYS A 317 6.74 18.72 23.05
N HIS A 318 7.81 19.40 23.44
CA HIS A 318 9.17 18.92 23.19
C HIS A 318 9.52 17.81 24.20
N PHE A 319 10.13 16.75 23.71
CA PHE A 319 10.63 15.63 24.50
C PHE A 319 12.13 15.80 24.67
N ASP A 320 12.51 16.37 25.82
CA ASP A 320 13.90 16.71 26.18
C ASP A 320 14.47 15.63 27.11
N ARG A 321 14.73 14.43 26.59
CA ARG A 321 15.40 13.34 27.31
C ARG A 321 16.41 12.65 26.39
N ASP A 322 17.54 12.22 26.96
CA ASP A 322 18.61 11.47 26.29
C ASP A 322 18.22 10.01 25.99
N TYR A 323 16.93 9.74 25.79
CA TYR A 323 16.38 8.42 25.56
C TYR A 323 15.43 8.47 24.36
N PRO A 324 15.44 7.46 23.44
CA PRO A 324 14.61 7.50 22.26
C PRO A 324 13.11 7.60 22.58
N ILE A 325 12.44 8.58 22.00
CA ILE A 325 11.02 8.84 22.27
C ILE A 325 10.13 7.62 21.93
N PHE A 326 10.47 6.85 20.90
CA PHE A 326 9.71 5.66 20.51
C PHE A 326 9.80 4.53 21.53
N ASP A 327 10.93 4.43 22.24
CA ASP A 327 11.09 3.46 23.33
C ASP A 327 10.30 3.88 24.57
N GLU A 328 10.33 5.18 24.92
CA GLU A 328 9.56 5.72 26.05
C GLU A 328 8.06 5.45 25.93
N TYR A 329 7.50 5.57 24.72
CA TYR A 329 6.08 5.31 24.46
C TYR A 329 5.78 3.89 23.97
N GLY A 330 6.75 2.97 24.05
CA GLY A 330 6.59 1.57 23.66
C GLY A 330 6.35 1.34 22.17
N VAL A 331 6.54 2.36 21.33
CA VAL A 331 6.27 2.31 19.89
C VAL A 331 7.23 1.34 19.20
N GLN A 332 8.53 1.37 19.56
CA GLN A 332 9.52 0.47 18.95
C GLN A 332 9.16 -1.00 19.21
N SER A 333 8.74 -1.34 20.42
CA SER A 333 8.30 -2.69 20.77
C SER A 333 7.07 -3.15 19.94
N GLU A 334 6.14 -2.22 19.65
CA GLU A 334 4.97 -2.54 18.80
C GLU A 334 5.36 -2.69 17.33
N ILE A 335 6.35 -1.94 16.83
CA ILE A 335 6.93 -2.15 15.49
C ILE A 335 7.52 -3.56 15.40
N ASP A 336 8.38 -3.95 16.36
CA ASP A 336 9.03 -5.26 16.36
C ASP A 336 8.03 -6.42 16.44
N LYS A 337 6.92 -6.24 17.18
CA LYS A 337 5.81 -7.20 17.21
C LYS A 337 5.04 -7.23 15.90
N ALA A 338 4.85 -6.08 15.25
CA ALA A 338 4.14 -5.97 13.99
C ALA A 338 4.90 -6.61 12.81
N LEU A 339 6.20 -6.85 12.92
CA LEU A 339 6.99 -7.60 11.94
C LEU A 339 6.89 -9.13 12.10
N ARG A 340 6.26 -9.61 13.18
CA ARG A 340 6.05 -11.05 13.41
C ARG A 340 4.69 -11.48 12.88
N SER A 341 4.61 -12.68 12.32
CA SER A 341 3.32 -13.24 11.86
C SER A 341 2.34 -13.50 13.01
N LYS A 342 2.83 -13.89 14.20
CA LYS A 342 2.01 -14.28 15.35
C LYS A 342 1.82 -13.12 16.32
N VAL A 343 0.54 -12.83 16.66
CA VAL A 343 0.15 -11.79 17.63
C VAL A 343 -0.72 -12.42 18.72
N TRP A 344 -0.33 -12.23 19.97
CA TRP A 344 -1.03 -12.78 21.13
C TRP A 344 -2.19 -11.90 21.56
N LEU A 345 -3.32 -12.52 21.91
CA LEU A 345 -4.48 -11.88 22.52
C LEU A 345 -4.36 -11.90 24.04
N LYS A 346 -5.01 -10.96 24.72
CA LYS A 346 -5.01 -10.88 26.19
C LYS A 346 -5.63 -12.13 26.85
N SER A 347 -6.58 -12.78 26.18
CA SER A 347 -7.20 -14.04 26.62
C SER A 347 -6.26 -15.24 26.59
N GLY A 348 -5.12 -15.15 25.92
CA GLY A 348 -4.19 -16.26 25.70
C GLY A 348 -4.39 -17.00 24.36
N GLY A 349 -5.35 -16.57 23.54
CA GLY A 349 -5.45 -16.89 22.13
C GLY A 349 -4.40 -16.12 21.33
N TYR A 350 -4.36 -16.35 20.03
CA TYR A 350 -3.47 -15.60 19.13
C TYR A 350 -4.05 -15.55 17.72
N ILE A 351 -3.62 -14.55 16.96
CA ILE A 351 -3.86 -14.45 15.53
C ILE A 351 -2.56 -14.71 14.77
N VAL A 352 -2.67 -15.26 13.58
CA VAL A 352 -1.54 -15.48 12.65
C VAL A 352 -1.85 -14.69 11.38
N ILE A 353 -0.95 -13.79 11.02
CA ILE A 353 -1.09 -12.91 9.84
C ILE A 353 -0.05 -13.34 8.83
N ASN A 354 -0.50 -13.78 7.65
CA ASN A 354 0.34 -14.17 6.54
C ASN A 354 -0.01 -13.33 5.32
N GLN A 355 0.99 -12.67 4.76
CA GLN A 355 0.88 -11.86 3.56
C GLN A 355 1.39 -12.68 2.38
N THR A 356 0.55 -12.82 1.33
CA THR A 356 0.94 -13.39 0.04
C THR A 356 1.08 -12.28 -1.00
N GLU A 357 1.40 -12.62 -2.22
CA GLU A 357 1.47 -11.66 -3.33
C GLU A 357 0.11 -10.99 -3.59
N ALA A 358 -0.98 -11.75 -3.56
CA ALA A 358 -2.32 -11.29 -3.96
C ALA A 358 -3.24 -10.92 -2.80
N LEU A 359 -3.10 -11.54 -1.64
CA LEU A 359 -4.01 -11.37 -0.50
C LEU A 359 -3.30 -11.54 0.85
N VAL A 360 -4.00 -11.13 1.90
CA VAL A 360 -3.60 -11.35 3.30
C VAL A 360 -4.55 -12.36 3.93
N ALA A 361 -4.02 -13.38 4.60
CA ALA A 361 -4.79 -14.32 5.41
C ALA A 361 -4.53 -14.07 6.89
N ILE A 362 -5.60 -14.03 7.69
CA ILE A 362 -5.54 -13.86 9.15
C ILE A 362 -6.34 -14.98 9.79
N ASP A 363 -5.65 -15.85 10.53
CA ASP A 363 -6.20 -17.01 11.24
C ASP A 363 -6.29 -16.73 12.74
N VAL A 364 -7.39 -17.12 13.38
CA VAL A 364 -7.66 -16.91 14.80
C VAL A 364 -7.61 -18.24 15.55
N ASN A 365 -6.75 -18.29 16.57
CA ASN A 365 -6.52 -19.51 17.37
C ASN A 365 -6.84 -19.28 18.85
N THR A 366 -7.46 -20.28 19.50
CA THR A 366 -7.75 -20.26 20.95
C THR A 366 -6.50 -20.34 21.83
N GLY A 367 -5.38 -20.87 21.30
CA GLY A 367 -4.17 -21.13 22.08
C GLY A 367 -4.41 -22.13 23.20
N ARG A 368 -3.93 -21.79 24.41
CA ARG A 368 -4.12 -22.62 25.62
C ARG A 368 -5.42 -22.32 26.36
N TYR A 369 -6.23 -21.40 25.86
CA TYR A 369 -7.47 -20.99 26.49
C TYR A 369 -8.58 -22.01 26.18
N VAL A 370 -8.57 -23.13 26.89
CA VAL A 370 -9.63 -24.14 26.84
C VAL A 370 -10.57 -23.83 28.00
N GLY A 371 -11.71 -23.18 27.71
CA GLY A 371 -12.74 -22.88 28.72
C GLY A 371 -13.16 -24.13 29.53
N LYS A 372 -13.76 -23.93 30.72
CA LYS A 372 -14.28 -25.04 31.53
C LYS A 372 -15.30 -25.85 30.73
N LYS A 373 -15.17 -27.19 30.77
CA LYS A 373 -15.83 -28.24 29.98
C LYS A 373 -17.37 -28.33 30.08
N THR A 374 -18.11 -27.26 29.89
CA THR A 374 -19.58 -27.30 29.76
C THR A 374 -19.93 -26.74 28.38
N ALA A 375 -20.63 -27.48 27.53
CA ALA A 375 -20.83 -27.17 26.11
C ALA A 375 -21.31 -25.71 25.81
N GLY A 376 -22.27 -25.18 26.55
CA GLY A 376 -22.75 -23.79 26.38
C GLY A 376 -21.72 -22.75 26.81
N ARG A 377 -20.81 -23.06 27.75
CA ARG A 377 -19.71 -22.13 28.14
C ARG A 377 -18.52 -22.17 27.16
N LEU A 378 -18.39 -23.24 26.37
CA LEU A 378 -17.35 -23.32 25.35
C LEU A 378 -17.64 -22.36 24.23
N GLU A 379 -18.85 -22.39 23.67
CA GLU A 379 -19.23 -21.47 22.58
C GLU A 379 -19.17 -19.99 23.00
N ASP A 380 -19.64 -19.65 24.21
CA ASP A 380 -19.50 -18.31 24.78
C ASP A 380 -18.03 -17.86 24.86
N THR A 381 -17.12 -18.81 25.13
CA THR A 381 -15.69 -18.55 25.19
C THR A 381 -15.12 -18.31 23.80
N LEU A 382 -15.52 -19.11 22.80
CA LEU A 382 -15.11 -18.94 21.39
C LEU A 382 -15.58 -17.59 20.85
N VAL A 383 -16.83 -17.22 21.11
CA VAL A 383 -17.38 -15.90 20.71
C VAL A 383 -16.61 -14.76 21.35
N LYS A 384 -16.27 -14.85 22.65
CA LYS A 384 -15.45 -13.83 23.33
C LYS A 384 -14.06 -13.70 22.72
N THR A 385 -13.41 -14.82 22.42
CA THR A 385 -12.10 -14.84 21.78
C THR A 385 -12.17 -14.23 20.38
N ASN A 386 -13.18 -14.60 19.58
CA ASN A 386 -13.39 -14.02 18.26
C ASN A 386 -13.65 -12.51 18.32
N LEU A 387 -14.47 -12.02 19.26
CA LEU A 387 -14.71 -10.58 19.44
C LEU A 387 -13.48 -9.82 19.94
N GLU A 388 -12.61 -10.45 20.73
CA GLU A 388 -11.32 -9.87 21.10
C GLU A 388 -10.39 -9.83 19.87
N ALA A 389 -10.35 -10.93 19.11
CA ALA A 389 -9.57 -11.01 17.88
C ALA A 389 -9.99 -9.95 16.85
N VAL A 390 -11.28 -9.67 16.69
CA VAL A 390 -11.77 -8.60 15.79
C VAL A 390 -11.07 -7.27 16.05
N ARG A 391 -10.99 -6.85 17.33
CA ARG A 391 -10.36 -5.56 17.68
C ARG A 391 -8.87 -5.55 17.35
N GLU A 392 -8.19 -6.65 17.69
CA GLU A 392 -6.77 -6.78 17.43
C GLU A 392 -6.48 -6.90 15.93
N ILE A 393 -7.28 -7.65 15.17
CA ILE A 393 -7.17 -7.78 13.71
C ILE A 393 -7.26 -6.40 13.06
N VAL A 394 -8.28 -5.61 13.36
CA VAL A 394 -8.45 -4.27 12.76
C VAL A 394 -7.31 -3.34 13.19
N ARG A 395 -6.85 -3.42 14.45
CA ARG A 395 -5.66 -2.69 14.90
C ARG A 395 -4.43 -3.08 14.09
N GLN A 396 -4.19 -4.37 13.87
CA GLN A 396 -3.05 -4.89 13.10
C GLN A 396 -3.14 -4.52 11.61
N ILE A 397 -4.34 -4.54 11.01
CA ILE A 397 -4.58 -4.08 9.64
C ILE A 397 -4.16 -2.61 9.49
N ARG A 398 -4.51 -1.75 10.45
CA ARG A 398 -4.14 -0.33 10.45
C ARG A 398 -2.64 -0.14 10.74
N LEU A 399 -2.11 -0.80 11.77
CA LEU A 399 -0.72 -0.69 12.22
C LEU A 399 0.27 -1.13 11.14
N ARG A 400 -0.01 -2.27 10.48
CA ARG A 400 0.84 -2.82 9.42
C ARG A 400 0.52 -2.24 8.04
N ASP A 401 -0.54 -1.43 7.95
CA ASP A 401 -1.12 -0.92 6.71
C ASP A 401 -1.37 -2.01 5.65
N LEU A 402 -2.06 -3.06 6.08
CA LEU A 402 -2.45 -4.15 5.19
C LEU A 402 -3.57 -3.67 4.26
N GLY A 403 -3.46 -3.97 2.97
CA GLY A 403 -4.44 -3.54 1.97
C GLY A 403 -4.66 -4.59 0.87
N GLY A 404 -5.68 -4.37 0.06
CA GLY A 404 -6.15 -5.35 -0.93
C GLY A 404 -7.23 -6.25 -0.36
N ILE A 405 -7.16 -7.55 -0.68
CA ILE A 405 -8.09 -8.57 -0.18
C ILE A 405 -7.50 -9.17 1.10
N ILE A 406 -8.26 -9.14 2.19
CA ILE A 406 -7.89 -9.69 3.48
C ILE A 406 -8.94 -10.72 3.86
N VAL A 407 -8.52 -11.97 4.07
CA VAL A 407 -9.39 -13.08 4.46
C VAL A 407 -9.21 -13.32 5.95
N LEU A 408 -10.30 -13.25 6.71
CA LEU A 408 -10.33 -13.47 8.14
C LEU A 408 -10.95 -14.85 8.41
N ASP A 409 -10.20 -15.73 9.05
CA ASP A 409 -10.62 -17.08 9.45
C ASP A 409 -10.81 -17.08 10.97
N PHE A 410 -12.07 -17.02 11.39
CA PHE A 410 -12.45 -17.01 12.79
C PHE A 410 -12.66 -18.45 13.30
N ILE A 411 -12.49 -18.63 14.61
CA ILE A 411 -12.79 -19.91 15.25
C ILE A 411 -14.25 -20.26 14.98
N ASP A 412 -14.50 -21.50 14.54
CA ASP A 412 -15.82 -22.00 14.18
C ASP A 412 -16.86 -21.79 15.29
N MET A 413 -18.03 -21.32 14.89
CA MET A 413 -19.19 -21.09 15.74
C MET A 413 -20.40 -21.83 15.16
N GLU A 414 -21.08 -22.63 15.96
CA GLU A 414 -22.25 -23.39 15.55
C GLU A 414 -23.47 -22.47 15.33
N ASP A 415 -23.69 -21.51 16.24
CA ASP A 415 -24.85 -20.60 16.18
C ASP A 415 -24.65 -19.50 15.15
N LYS A 416 -25.59 -19.40 14.19
CA LYS A 416 -25.64 -18.36 13.17
C LYS A 416 -25.68 -16.95 13.77
N LYS A 417 -26.34 -16.77 14.95
CA LYS A 417 -26.38 -15.46 15.62
C LYS A 417 -25.02 -15.03 16.11
N ASN A 418 -24.19 -15.97 16.56
CA ASN A 418 -22.83 -15.71 17.00
C ASN A 418 -21.95 -15.31 15.83
N ARG A 419 -22.07 -16.00 14.67
CA ARG A 419 -21.39 -15.60 13.43
C ARG A 419 -21.77 -14.19 12.98
N GLN A 420 -23.06 -13.86 12.99
CA GLN A 420 -23.54 -12.50 12.67
C GLN A 420 -23.02 -11.44 13.63
N LYS A 421 -22.95 -11.76 14.94
CA LYS A 421 -22.39 -10.85 15.94
C LYS A 421 -20.92 -10.52 15.69
N VAL A 422 -20.11 -11.52 15.31
CA VAL A 422 -18.71 -11.31 14.96
C VAL A 422 -18.59 -10.49 13.68
N ALA A 423 -19.37 -10.80 12.64
CA ALA A 423 -19.37 -10.03 11.39
C ALA A 423 -19.75 -8.55 11.61
N GLN A 424 -20.78 -8.28 12.41
CA GLN A 424 -21.16 -6.91 12.77
C GLN A 424 -20.06 -6.19 13.55
N ALA A 425 -19.35 -6.91 14.44
CA ALA A 425 -18.24 -6.33 15.18
C ALA A 425 -17.07 -5.95 14.22
N VAL A 426 -16.78 -6.78 13.21
CA VAL A 426 -15.79 -6.43 12.17
C VAL A 426 -16.19 -5.16 11.44
N GLU A 427 -17.43 -5.05 10.99
CA GLU A 427 -17.91 -3.83 10.31
C GLU A 427 -17.82 -2.59 11.20
N GLN A 428 -18.17 -2.72 12.48
CA GLN A 428 -18.09 -1.60 13.43
C GLN A 428 -16.66 -1.15 13.70
N GLU A 429 -15.72 -2.09 13.85
CA GLU A 429 -14.32 -1.76 14.07
C GLU A 429 -13.68 -1.15 12.81
N LEU A 430 -14.01 -1.65 11.61
CA LEU A 430 -13.53 -1.09 10.33
C LEU A 430 -13.99 0.36 10.09
N ARG A 431 -15.10 0.80 10.69
CA ARG A 431 -15.52 2.23 10.61
C ARG A 431 -14.53 3.19 11.29
N LYS A 432 -13.65 2.69 12.15
CA LYS A 432 -12.58 3.49 12.78
C LYS A 432 -11.38 3.68 11.86
N ASP A 433 -11.27 2.84 10.80
CA ASP A 433 -10.22 2.95 9.80
C ASP A 433 -10.52 4.10 8.84
N ARG A 434 -9.48 4.87 8.53
CA ARG A 434 -9.57 5.98 7.56
C ARG A 434 -9.55 5.50 6.12
N ALA A 435 -8.86 4.38 5.87
CA ALA A 435 -8.81 3.79 4.55
C ALA A 435 -10.18 3.17 4.19
N PRO A 436 -10.72 3.43 2.98
CA PRO A 436 -11.96 2.82 2.54
C PRO A 436 -11.88 1.30 2.64
N SER A 437 -12.75 0.72 3.48
CA SER A 437 -12.80 -0.71 3.76
C SER A 437 -14.23 -1.22 3.68
N LYS A 438 -14.40 -2.44 3.20
CA LYS A 438 -15.70 -3.11 3.13
C LYS A 438 -15.54 -4.57 3.55
N ALA A 439 -16.39 -5.02 4.48
CA ALA A 439 -16.46 -6.43 4.88
C ALA A 439 -17.63 -7.13 4.17
N VAL A 440 -17.40 -8.38 3.77
CA VAL A 440 -18.41 -9.27 3.20
C VAL A 440 -18.28 -10.63 3.88
N GLN A 441 -19.35 -11.10 4.52
CA GLN A 441 -19.39 -12.43 5.12
C GLN A 441 -19.60 -13.49 4.04
N VAL A 442 -18.77 -14.55 4.04
CA VAL A 442 -18.96 -15.75 3.23
C VAL A 442 -19.65 -16.79 4.12
N SER A 443 -20.94 -17.02 3.88
CA SER A 443 -21.85 -17.66 4.84
C SER A 443 -21.55 -19.13 5.15
N ASP A 444 -21.01 -19.90 4.20
CA ASP A 444 -20.93 -21.36 4.32
C ASP A 444 -19.67 -21.85 5.07
N PHE A 445 -18.61 -21.03 5.11
CA PHE A 445 -17.32 -21.38 5.72
C PHE A 445 -16.95 -20.52 6.95
N GLY A 446 -17.84 -19.65 7.42
CA GLY A 446 -17.52 -18.73 8.54
C GLY A 446 -16.47 -17.67 8.24
N LEU A 447 -15.96 -17.60 7.02
CA LEU A 447 -14.95 -16.64 6.61
C LEU A 447 -15.55 -15.24 6.43
N ILE A 448 -14.76 -14.22 6.74
CA ILE A 448 -15.07 -12.82 6.44
C ILE A 448 -14.01 -12.27 5.51
N ILE A 449 -14.43 -11.74 4.36
CA ILE A 449 -13.53 -11.10 3.40
C ILE A 449 -13.62 -9.60 3.59
N VAL A 450 -12.48 -8.96 3.84
CA VAL A 450 -12.34 -7.52 3.92
C VAL A 450 -11.59 -7.03 2.68
N THR A 451 -12.15 -6.02 2.01
CA THR A 451 -11.43 -5.27 0.99
C THR A 451 -11.03 -3.93 1.57
N ARG A 452 -9.75 -3.59 1.54
CA ARG A 452 -9.20 -2.32 2.03
C ARG A 452 -8.36 -1.66 0.96
N LYS A 453 -8.61 -0.37 0.70
CA LYS A 453 -7.80 0.39 -0.26
C LYS A 453 -6.36 0.47 0.25
N ARG A 454 -5.39 0.12 -0.60
CA ARG A 454 -3.97 0.35 -0.31
C ARG A 454 -3.68 1.85 -0.43
N VAL A 455 -3.19 2.46 0.65
CA VAL A 455 -2.91 3.91 0.71
C VAL A 455 -1.41 4.20 0.78
N LYS A 456 -0.61 3.26 1.29
CA LYS A 456 0.86 3.30 1.33
C LYS A 456 1.42 1.88 1.36
N SER A 457 2.73 1.73 1.23
CA SER A 457 3.43 0.45 1.42
C SER A 457 3.21 -0.07 2.84
N SER A 458 3.01 -1.39 2.98
CA SER A 458 2.89 -2.02 4.29
C SER A 458 4.17 -1.83 5.11
N LEU A 459 4.02 -1.80 6.45
CA LEU A 459 5.14 -1.64 7.39
C LEU A 459 6.23 -2.70 7.16
N GLU A 460 5.84 -3.93 6.88
CA GLU A 460 6.75 -5.04 6.58
C GLU A 460 7.61 -4.73 5.35
N ARG A 461 7.00 -4.32 4.23
CA ARG A 461 7.72 -3.97 2.99
C ARG A 461 8.67 -2.77 3.15
N GLN A 462 8.38 -1.85 4.08
CA GLN A 462 9.23 -0.69 4.34
C GLN A 462 10.44 -1.02 5.21
N LEU A 463 10.32 -2.02 6.10
CA LEU A 463 11.31 -2.32 7.13
C LEU A 463 12.04 -3.65 6.92
N THR A 464 11.62 -4.50 5.98
CA THR A 464 12.23 -5.81 5.75
C THR A 464 12.54 -6.04 4.28
N GLU A 465 13.43 -6.97 4.03
CA GLU A 465 13.76 -7.50 2.72
C GLU A 465 13.63 -9.04 2.71
N PRO A 466 13.46 -9.68 1.54
CA PRO A 466 13.44 -11.14 1.46
C PRO A 466 14.71 -11.75 2.07
N CYS A 467 14.55 -12.79 2.88
CA CYS A 467 15.68 -13.47 3.50
C CYS A 467 16.62 -14.04 2.41
N PRO A 468 17.90 -13.63 2.36
CA PRO A 468 18.83 -14.08 1.32
C PRO A 468 19.14 -15.57 1.41
N TYR A 469 18.98 -16.18 2.60
CA TYR A 469 19.25 -17.61 2.79
C TYR A 469 18.18 -18.51 2.16
N CYS A 470 16.91 -18.22 2.30
CA CYS A 470 15.81 -18.98 1.68
C CYS A 470 15.17 -18.25 0.48
N SER A 471 15.76 -17.17 0.00
CA SER A 471 15.21 -16.33 -1.08
C SER A 471 13.74 -15.91 -0.86
N GLY A 472 13.37 -15.75 0.42
CA GLY A 472 12.02 -15.34 0.82
C GLY A 472 10.99 -16.47 0.92
N THR A 473 11.36 -17.75 0.64
CA THR A 473 10.43 -18.88 0.69
C THR A 473 10.03 -19.29 2.12
N GLY A 474 10.85 -18.94 3.13
CA GLY A 474 10.66 -19.35 4.54
C GLY A 474 11.03 -20.81 4.82
N THR A 475 11.37 -21.61 3.82
CA THR A 475 11.74 -23.02 3.92
C THR A 475 12.96 -23.32 3.04
N ILE A 476 13.71 -24.34 3.44
CA ILE A 476 14.81 -24.93 2.65
C ILE A 476 14.61 -26.44 2.56
N LYS A 477 15.25 -27.09 1.60
CA LYS A 477 15.21 -28.55 1.49
C LYS A 477 15.81 -29.20 2.73
N THR A 478 15.25 -30.35 3.13
CA THR A 478 15.81 -31.13 4.23
C THR A 478 17.14 -31.76 3.84
N SER A 479 18.02 -32.01 4.81
CA SER A 479 19.32 -32.68 4.57
C SER A 479 19.15 -34.01 3.84
N SER A 480 18.13 -34.79 4.16
CA SER A 480 17.85 -36.06 3.47
C SER A 480 17.50 -35.84 1.99
N THR A 481 16.71 -34.80 1.66
CA THR A 481 16.36 -34.45 0.27
C THR A 481 17.62 -34.10 -0.52
N ILE A 482 18.51 -33.29 0.06
CA ILE A 482 19.78 -32.93 -0.59
C ILE A 482 20.67 -34.16 -0.81
N CYS A 483 20.72 -35.11 0.15
CA CYS A 483 21.44 -36.36 -0.06
C CYS A 483 20.92 -37.17 -1.28
N TYR A 484 19.60 -37.20 -1.49
CA TYR A 484 18.98 -37.81 -2.67
C TYR A 484 19.25 -37.03 -3.96
N ASP A 485 19.23 -35.69 -3.89
CA ASP A 485 19.56 -34.85 -5.03
C ASP A 485 21.01 -35.09 -5.49
N ILE A 486 21.95 -35.17 -4.54
CA ILE A 486 23.37 -35.52 -4.81
C ILE A 486 23.49 -36.89 -5.48
N LEU A 487 22.81 -37.92 -4.92
CA LEU A 487 22.82 -39.26 -5.53
C LEU A 487 22.26 -39.23 -6.96
N THR A 488 21.19 -38.49 -7.17
CA THR A 488 20.58 -38.36 -8.51
C THR A 488 21.50 -37.66 -9.49
N GLU A 489 22.19 -36.61 -9.06
CA GLU A 489 23.13 -35.87 -9.91
C GLU A 489 24.37 -36.73 -10.25
N VAL A 490 24.92 -37.43 -9.24
CA VAL A 490 26.05 -38.37 -9.50
C VAL A 490 25.63 -39.48 -10.44
N LYS A 491 24.40 -40.02 -10.35
CA LYS A 491 23.89 -41.01 -11.31
C LYS A 491 23.84 -40.48 -12.76
N LYS A 492 23.48 -39.22 -12.96
CA LYS A 492 23.43 -38.60 -14.29
C LYS A 492 24.84 -38.51 -14.94
N VAL A 493 25.83 -38.17 -14.13
CA VAL A 493 27.21 -37.96 -14.60
C VAL A 493 28.09 -39.20 -14.40
N SER A 494 27.55 -40.33 -13.95
CA SER A 494 28.28 -41.54 -13.56
C SER A 494 29.14 -42.11 -14.73
N ALA A 495 28.65 -42.00 -15.97
CA ALA A 495 29.40 -42.44 -17.16
C ALA A 495 30.69 -41.63 -17.40
N ASP A 496 30.67 -40.33 -17.05
CA ASP A 496 31.79 -39.41 -17.21
C ASP A 496 32.80 -39.52 -16.05
N LEU A 497 32.39 -40.16 -14.94
CA LEU A 497 33.18 -40.35 -13.73
C LEU A 497 33.97 -41.69 -13.70
N ASP A 498 33.86 -42.49 -14.75
CA ASP A 498 34.51 -43.78 -14.79
C ASP A 498 36.04 -43.63 -14.66
N GLY A 499 36.62 -44.29 -13.68
CA GLY A 499 38.05 -44.22 -13.38
C GLY A 499 38.48 -43.19 -12.34
N TYR A 500 37.60 -42.27 -11.91
CA TYR A 500 37.92 -41.21 -10.95
C TYR A 500 37.35 -41.50 -9.55
N SER A 501 38.03 -41.02 -8.50
CA SER A 501 37.46 -40.91 -7.14
C SER A 501 36.65 -39.64 -7.01
N LEU A 502 35.61 -39.64 -6.18
CA LEU A 502 34.71 -38.51 -6.05
C LEU A 502 34.98 -37.75 -4.74
N VAL A 503 35.07 -36.43 -4.85
CA VAL A 503 35.04 -35.55 -3.69
C VAL A 503 33.76 -34.71 -3.74
N LEU A 504 32.94 -34.84 -2.70
CA LEU A 504 31.71 -34.05 -2.49
C LEU A 504 31.99 -32.93 -1.50
N ARG A 505 31.89 -31.68 -1.94
CA ARG A 505 31.93 -30.53 -1.07
C ARG A 505 30.50 -30.12 -0.74
N VAL A 506 30.13 -30.10 0.54
CA VAL A 506 28.77 -29.91 1.00
C VAL A 506 28.73 -29.14 2.34
N ASN A 507 27.59 -28.58 2.67
CA ASN A 507 27.36 -27.99 3.99
C ASN A 507 27.61 -29.04 5.11
N PRO A 508 28.14 -28.65 6.29
CA PRO A 508 28.45 -29.57 7.40
C PRO A 508 27.24 -30.42 7.87
N GLU A 509 26.01 -29.91 7.78
CA GLU A 509 24.81 -30.65 8.15
C GLU A 509 24.52 -31.79 7.17
N ILE A 510 24.75 -31.57 5.88
CA ILE A 510 24.63 -32.61 4.84
C ILE A 510 25.71 -33.68 5.03
N ALA A 511 26.94 -33.26 5.35
CA ALA A 511 28.00 -34.19 5.66
C ALA A 511 27.68 -35.06 6.90
N ARG A 512 27.01 -34.50 7.90
CA ARG A 512 26.52 -35.25 9.07
C ARG A 512 25.39 -36.19 8.68
N ALA A 513 24.42 -35.73 7.87
CA ALA A 513 23.30 -36.55 7.40
C ALA A 513 23.76 -37.80 6.66
N PHE A 514 24.78 -37.71 5.82
CA PHE A 514 25.38 -38.89 5.17
C PHE A 514 25.98 -39.90 6.16
N LYS A 515 26.50 -39.44 7.29
CA LYS A 515 27.07 -40.32 8.33
C LYS A 515 26.04 -40.98 9.23
N GLU A 516 24.94 -40.30 9.50
CA GLU A 516 23.94 -40.68 10.53
C GLU A 516 22.65 -41.20 9.89
N GLU A 517 21.88 -40.36 9.25
CA GLU A 517 20.50 -40.63 8.81
C GLU A 517 20.45 -41.25 7.41
N SER A 518 21.33 -40.85 6.50
CA SER A 518 21.32 -41.19 5.06
C SER A 518 22.48 -42.13 4.67
N ARG A 519 22.92 -42.98 5.59
CA ARG A 519 24.03 -43.96 5.34
C ARG A 519 23.74 -44.92 4.18
N SER A 520 22.50 -45.31 3.96
CA SER A 520 22.09 -46.15 2.83
C SER A 520 22.29 -45.45 1.51
N VAL A 521 21.92 -44.15 1.47
CA VAL A 521 22.13 -43.29 0.27
C VAL A 521 23.63 -43.12 -0.04
N PHE A 522 24.44 -42.94 1.00
CA PHE A 522 25.87 -42.82 0.85
C PHE A 522 26.51 -44.10 0.29
N ARG A 523 26.10 -45.31 0.77
CA ARG A 523 26.55 -46.57 0.23
C ARG A 523 26.11 -46.80 -1.21
N GLU A 524 24.90 -46.38 -1.56
CA GLU A 524 24.43 -46.45 -2.94
C GLU A 524 25.24 -45.52 -3.86
N LEU A 525 25.60 -44.35 -3.36
CA LEU A 525 26.42 -43.40 -4.05
C LEU A 525 27.84 -43.98 -4.31
N GLU A 526 28.46 -44.61 -3.29
CA GLU A 526 29.76 -45.34 -3.47
C GLU A 526 29.64 -46.51 -4.46
N ALA A 527 28.53 -47.24 -4.40
CA ALA A 527 28.25 -48.33 -5.34
C ALA A 527 28.06 -47.84 -6.79
N THR A 528 27.43 -46.66 -6.96
CA THR A 528 27.22 -46.04 -8.29
C THR A 528 28.54 -45.57 -8.91
N VAL A 529 29.42 -44.98 -8.10
CA VAL A 529 30.72 -44.50 -8.55
C VAL A 529 31.74 -45.67 -8.72
N GLY A 530 31.52 -46.78 -7.99
CA GLY A 530 32.44 -47.94 -7.98
C GLY A 530 33.78 -47.66 -7.30
N ARG A 531 33.96 -46.53 -6.66
CA ARG A 531 35.16 -46.04 -5.97
C ARG A 531 34.84 -45.26 -4.71
N THR A 532 35.90 -44.86 -3.99
CA THR A 532 35.75 -44.11 -2.74
C THR A 532 35.18 -42.71 -2.96
N VAL A 533 34.18 -42.36 -2.18
CA VAL A 533 33.60 -41.03 -2.12
C VAL A 533 34.05 -40.32 -0.85
N THR A 534 34.71 -39.19 -1.00
CA THR A 534 35.15 -38.35 0.14
C THR A 534 34.23 -37.17 0.31
N VAL A 535 33.57 -37.06 1.48
CA VAL A 535 32.73 -35.90 1.82
C VAL A 535 33.55 -34.85 2.55
N ARG A 536 33.67 -33.66 1.99
CA ARG A 536 34.32 -32.50 2.59
C ARG A 536 33.30 -31.49 3.04
N PRO A 537 33.11 -31.27 4.37
CA PRO A 537 32.26 -30.22 4.86
C PRO A 537 32.85 -28.83 4.58
N ASP A 538 32.02 -27.89 4.15
CA ASP A 538 32.37 -26.49 3.93
C ASP A 538 31.28 -25.58 4.55
N GLU A 539 31.67 -24.79 5.56
CA GLU A 539 30.80 -23.88 6.29
C GLU A 539 30.31 -22.69 5.45
N GLN A 540 31.02 -22.36 4.36
CA GLN A 540 30.65 -21.26 3.49
C GLN A 540 29.57 -21.65 2.44
N MET A 541 29.33 -22.95 2.29
CA MET A 541 28.29 -23.41 1.35
C MET A 541 26.90 -23.28 1.93
N HIS A 542 25.98 -22.80 1.09
CA HIS A 542 24.56 -22.83 1.40
C HIS A 542 24.09 -24.29 1.63
N HIS A 543 23.10 -24.48 2.50
CA HIS A 543 22.58 -25.81 2.85
C HIS A 543 22.18 -26.65 1.63
N GLU A 544 21.64 -26.01 0.59
CA GLU A 544 21.16 -26.69 -0.62
C GLU A 544 22.23 -26.81 -1.73
N GLN A 545 23.41 -26.21 -1.54
CA GLN A 545 24.49 -26.24 -2.52
C GLN A 545 25.41 -27.43 -2.26
N PHE A 546 25.89 -28.03 -3.35
CA PHE A 546 26.93 -29.05 -3.32
C PHE A 546 27.75 -28.99 -4.59
N ASP A 547 29.03 -29.35 -4.47
CA ASP A 547 29.95 -29.51 -5.59
C ASP A 547 30.38 -30.98 -5.68
N VAL A 548 30.38 -31.50 -6.91
CA VAL A 548 30.83 -32.84 -7.25
C VAL A 548 32.13 -32.73 -8.04
N MET A 549 33.24 -33.18 -7.48
CA MET A 549 34.55 -33.08 -8.10
C MET A 549 35.13 -34.49 -8.34
N ALA A 550 35.56 -34.78 -9.56
CA ALA A 550 36.31 -35.96 -9.94
C ALA A 550 37.80 -35.74 -9.67
N ILE A 551 38.47 -36.66 -8.99
CA ILE A 551 39.92 -36.62 -8.68
C ILE A 551 40.60 -37.90 -9.16
#